data_1caf77e8db7b901d78cb0b580583feed
#
_entry.id   1caf77e8db7b901d78cb0b580583feed
#
_cell.length_a   1.000
_cell.length_b   1.000
_cell.length_c   1.000
_cell.angle_alpha   90.00
_cell.angle_beta   90.00
_cell.angle_gamma   90.00
#
_symmetry.space_group_name_H-M   'P 1'
#
loop_
_entity.id
_entity.type
_entity.pdbx_description
1 polymer ?
#
loop_
_entity_poly.entity_id
_entity_poly.type
_entity_poly.pdbx_seq_one_letter_code
_entity_poly.pdbx_strand_id
1 'polypeptide(L)'
;KEPARLSGGQKQRVAIAGVTALEPSVIILDEATSMLDPKGRMEVIGTIQKLHKEKNITVISITHDLDEAAQADRIVLMEQGQIQQIGTPEEIFKLGTKLVEKGLDVPFAEKLIEVLREKGMEVPEAYLDEEGLVEWLWTSILTK
;
A
#
# COMPACT_ATOMS: atom_id res chain seq x y z
N LYS A 1 18.73 -8.86 -23.81
CA LYS A 1 19.86 -8.35 -23.00
C LYS A 1 20.31 -9.44 -22.05
N GLU A 2 21.59 -9.54 -21.80
CA GLU A 2 22.12 -10.44 -20.76
C GLU A 2 21.57 -10.01 -19.38
N PRO A 3 21.21 -10.96 -18.50
CA PRO A 3 20.66 -10.65 -17.16
C PRO A 3 21.57 -9.71 -16.34
N ALA A 4 22.88 -9.79 -16.53
CA ALA A 4 23.86 -8.95 -15.84
C ALA A 4 23.73 -7.46 -16.21
N ARG A 5 23.20 -7.14 -17.40
CA ARG A 5 23.05 -5.77 -17.93
C ARG A 5 21.68 -5.14 -17.67
N LEU A 6 20.83 -5.80 -16.90
CA LEU A 6 19.54 -5.26 -16.50
C LEU A 6 19.70 -4.29 -15.32
N SER A 7 18.90 -3.20 -15.31
CA SER A 7 18.77 -2.36 -14.14
C SER A 7 18.14 -3.12 -12.98
N GLY A 8 18.26 -2.63 -11.73
CA GLY A 8 17.66 -3.26 -10.56
C GLY A 8 16.18 -3.53 -10.75
N GLY A 9 15.43 -2.53 -11.21
CA GLY A 9 14.00 -2.69 -11.48
C GLY A 9 13.67 -3.66 -12.63
N GLN A 10 14.53 -3.75 -13.67
CA GLN A 10 14.36 -4.75 -14.73
C GLN A 10 14.60 -6.18 -14.20
N LYS A 11 15.62 -6.38 -13.35
CA LYS A 11 15.90 -7.66 -12.69
C LYS A 11 14.71 -8.08 -11.83
N GLN A 12 14.14 -7.16 -11.09
CA GLN A 12 13.02 -7.42 -10.21
C GLN A 12 11.75 -7.82 -10.98
N ARG A 13 11.43 -7.11 -12.07
CA ARG A 13 10.33 -7.51 -12.97
C ARG A 13 10.54 -8.88 -13.61
N VAL A 14 11.76 -9.22 -14.00
CA VAL A 14 12.09 -10.55 -14.53
C VAL A 14 11.94 -11.63 -13.44
N ALA A 15 12.36 -11.36 -12.20
CA ALA A 15 12.19 -12.31 -11.09
C ALA A 15 10.70 -12.56 -10.80
N ILE A 16 9.88 -11.52 -10.74
CA ILE A 16 8.43 -11.65 -10.54
C ILE A 16 7.79 -12.44 -11.68
N ALA A 17 8.16 -12.14 -12.94
CA ALA A 17 7.67 -12.88 -14.09
C ALA A 17 8.07 -14.35 -14.05
N GLY A 18 9.29 -14.67 -13.59
CA GLY A 18 9.76 -16.04 -13.41
C GLY A 18 8.98 -16.81 -12.35
N VAL A 19 8.70 -16.18 -11.20
CA VAL A 19 7.90 -16.79 -10.14
C VAL A 19 6.45 -17.00 -10.59
N THR A 20 5.85 -16.02 -11.24
CA THR A 20 4.46 -16.12 -11.74
C THR A 20 4.29 -17.15 -12.85
N ALA A 21 5.32 -17.39 -13.65
CA ALA A 21 5.30 -18.43 -14.68
C ALA A 21 5.20 -19.86 -14.12
N LEU A 22 5.56 -20.06 -12.85
CA LEU A 22 5.41 -21.36 -12.15
C LEU A 22 3.95 -21.62 -11.69
N GLU A 23 3.05 -20.67 -11.85
CA GLU A 23 1.66 -20.72 -11.42
C GLU A 23 1.48 -21.17 -9.95
N PRO A 24 2.18 -20.54 -9.00
CA PRO A 24 2.10 -20.95 -7.60
C PRO A 24 0.74 -20.59 -7.01
N SER A 25 0.31 -21.29 -5.96
CA SER A 25 -0.88 -20.95 -5.18
C SER A 25 -0.64 -19.79 -4.21
N VAL A 26 0.62 -19.57 -3.80
CA VAL A 26 1.05 -18.51 -2.88
C VAL A 26 2.31 -17.84 -3.41
N ILE A 27 2.35 -16.52 -3.41
CA ILE A 27 3.52 -15.70 -3.71
C ILE A 27 3.87 -14.88 -2.48
N ILE A 28 5.14 -14.89 -2.08
CA ILE A 28 5.67 -14.03 -1.03
C ILE A 28 6.58 -12.99 -1.70
N LEU A 29 6.30 -11.72 -1.46
CA LEU A 29 7.03 -10.57 -1.97
C LEU A 29 7.69 -9.87 -0.77
N ASP A 30 9.00 -9.95 -0.68
CA ASP A 30 9.77 -9.31 0.38
C ASP A 30 10.43 -8.05 -0.20
N GLU A 31 9.87 -6.88 0.15
CA GLU A 31 10.24 -5.56 -0.39
C GLU A 31 10.42 -5.53 -1.92
N ALA A 32 9.57 -6.29 -2.62
CA ALA A 32 9.74 -6.55 -4.05
C ALA A 32 9.61 -5.31 -4.95
N THR A 33 9.15 -4.17 -4.43
CA THR A 33 8.99 -2.91 -5.16
C THR A 33 9.96 -1.82 -4.74
N SER A 34 10.79 -2.04 -3.71
CA SER A 34 11.65 -1.03 -3.08
C SER A 34 12.70 -0.41 -4.03
N MET A 35 13.16 -1.15 -5.05
CA MET A 35 14.13 -0.66 -6.03
C MET A 35 13.49 -0.11 -7.32
N LEU A 36 12.18 0.04 -7.36
CA LEU A 36 11.46 0.54 -8.51
C LEU A 36 11.19 2.04 -8.39
N ASP A 37 11.20 2.72 -9.53
CA ASP A 37 10.63 4.05 -9.63
C ASP A 37 9.09 3.99 -9.41
N PRO A 38 8.42 5.10 -9.06
CA PRO A 38 6.98 5.09 -8.76
C PRO A 38 6.13 4.44 -9.85
N LYS A 39 6.44 4.72 -11.12
CA LYS A 39 5.73 4.13 -12.25
C LYS A 39 5.93 2.62 -12.34
N GLY A 40 7.17 2.16 -12.21
CA GLY A 40 7.50 0.74 -12.22
C GLY A 40 6.86 -0.02 -11.06
N ARG A 41 6.75 0.62 -9.89
CA ARG A 41 6.06 0.08 -8.72
C ARG A 41 4.58 -0.15 -9.02
N MET A 42 3.87 0.87 -9.51
CA MET A 42 2.46 0.77 -9.87
C MET A 42 2.19 -0.32 -10.93
N GLU A 43 3.07 -0.44 -11.94
CA GLU A 43 2.96 -1.49 -12.96
C GLU A 43 3.08 -2.90 -12.35
N VAL A 44 4.02 -3.10 -11.42
CA VAL A 44 4.23 -4.39 -10.73
C VAL A 44 3.05 -4.72 -9.83
N ILE A 45 2.62 -3.79 -8.98
CA ILE A 45 1.48 -3.98 -8.08
C ILE A 45 0.22 -4.31 -8.88
N GLY A 46 -0.07 -3.54 -9.94
CA GLY A 46 -1.21 -3.80 -10.83
C GLY A 46 -1.15 -5.19 -11.49
N THR A 47 0.04 -5.66 -11.87
CA THR A 47 0.23 -7.01 -12.42
C THR A 47 -0.06 -8.08 -11.37
N ILE A 48 0.43 -7.90 -10.15
CA ILE A 48 0.21 -8.83 -9.04
C ILE A 48 -1.28 -8.90 -8.67
N GLN A 49 -1.96 -7.76 -8.58
CA GLN A 49 -3.39 -7.69 -8.32
C GLN A 49 -4.22 -8.39 -9.41
N LYS A 50 -3.83 -8.20 -10.67
CA LYS A 50 -4.46 -8.90 -11.79
C LYS A 50 -4.31 -10.42 -11.66
N LEU A 51 -3.11 -10.90 -11.34
CA LEU A 51 -2.85 -12.31 -11.12
C LEU A 51 -3.64 -12.87 -9.93
N HIS A 52 -3.70 -12.13 -8.82
CA HIS A 52 -4.52 -12.49 -7.67
C HIS A 52 -5.98 -12.68 -8.07
N LYS A 53 -6.57 -11.71 -8.78
CA LYS A 53 -7.99 -11.75 -9.19
C LYS A 53 -8.29 -12.82 -10.22
N GLU A 54 -7.42 -13.00 -11.22
CA GLU A 54 -7.68 -13.91 -12.34
C GLU A 54 -7.35 -15.37 -12.02
N LYS A 55 -6.32 -15.60 -11.21
CA LYS A 55 -5.80 -16.96 -10.91
C LYS A 55 -6.04 -17.39 -9.46
N ASN A 56 -6.69 -16.58 -8.64
CA ASN A 56 -6.94 -16.85 -7.22
C ASN A 56 -5.65 -17.20 -6.44
N ILE A 57 -4.56 -16.51 -6.76
CA ILE A 57 -3.26 -16.68 -6.09
C ILE A 57 -3.28 -15.88 -4.79
N THR A 58 -2.85 -16.48 -3.68
CA THR A 58 -2.62 -15.74 -2.44
C THR A 58 -1.31 -14.96 -2.55
N VAL A 59 -1.35 -13.65 -2.27
CA VAL A 59 -0.16 -12.80 -2.27
C VAL A 59 0.10 -12.32 -0.85
N ILE A 60 1.32 -12.55 -0.35
CA ILE A 60 1.81 -12.01 0.92
C ILE A 60 2.90 -11.01 0.57
N SER A 61 2.64 -9.71 0.79
CA SER A 61 3.62 -8.66 0.58
C SER A 61 4.17 -8.17 1.92
N ILE A 62 5.50 -8.17 2.05
CA ILE A 62 6.22 -7.57 3.17
C ILE A 62 6.73 -6.24 2.66
N THR A 63 6.19 -5.15 3.20
CA THR A 63 6.49 -3.80 2.72
C THR A 63 6.37 -2.79 3.85
N HIS A 64 7.11 -1.70 3.73
CA HIS A 64 6.92 -0.48 4.53
C HIS A 64 6.27 0.64 3.70
N ASP A 65 5.93 0.36 2.45
CA ASP A 65 5.27 1.30 1.55
C ASP A 65 3.76 1.31 1.82
N LEU A 66 3.24 2.46 2.21
CA LEU A 66 1.84 2.61 2.60
C LEU A 66 0.89 2.54 1.41
N ASP A 67 1.33 2.99 0.23
CA ASP A 67 0.53 2.93 -1.00
C ASP A 67 0.35 1.47 -1.45
N GLU A 68 1.40 0.66 -1.27
CA GLU A 68 1.32 -0.78 -1.50
C GLU A 68 0.40 -1.45 -0.47
N ALA A 69 0.57 -1.12 0.81
CA ALA A 69 -0.26 -1.65 1.89
C ALA A 69 -1.74 -1.27 1.75
N ALA A 70 -2.03 -0.04 1.27
CA ALA A 70 -3.39 0.44 1.04
C ALA A 70 -4.16 -0.38 -0.02
N GLN A 71 -3.45 -1.07 -0.90
CA GLN A 71 -4.04 -1.88 -1.97
C GLN A 71 -4.27 -3.35 -1.59
N ALA A 72 -3.91 -3.74 -0.37
CA ALA A 72 -4.12 -5.09 0.12
C ALA A 72 -5.55 -5.32 0.61
N ASP A 73 -6.04 -6.56 0.56
CA ASP A 73 -7.33 -6.93 1.18
C ASP A 73 -7.25 -6.88 2.70
N ARG A 74 -6.07 -7.19 3.26
CA ARG A 74 -5.81 -7.21 4.70
C ARG A 74 -4.37 -6.83 5.00
N ILE A 75 -4.17 -6.10 6.10
CA ILE A 75 -2.85 -5.75 6.63
C ILE A 75 -2.63 -6.54 7.93
N VAL A 76 -1.44 -7.10 8.06
CA VAL A 76 -0.93 -7.69 9.30
C VAL A 76 0.14 -6.75 9.84
N LEU A 77 -0.20 -6.02 10.91
CA LEU A 77 0.71 -5.11 11.60
C LEU A 77 1.60 -5.92 12.53
N MET A 78 2.91 -5.87 12.32
CA MET A 78 3.89 -6.58 13.14
C MET A 78 4.83 -5.61 13.83
N GLU A 79 5.16 -5.89 15.09
CA GLU A 79 6.13 -5.16 15.89
C GLU A 79 6.91 -6.17 16.76
N GLN A 80 8.23 -6.06 16.76
CA GLN A 80 9.12 -6.93 17.56
C GLN A 80 8.83 -8.44 17.41
N GLY A 81 8.50 -8.88 16.17
CA GLY A 81 8.21 -10.28 15.88
C GLY A 81 6.83 -10.77 16.33
N GLN A 82 5.96 -9.87 16.82
CA GLN A 82 4.60 -10.20 17.23
C GLN A 82 3.57 -9.50 16.36
N ILE A 83 2.46 -10.19 16.11
CA ILE A 83 1.30 -9.60 15.44
C ILE A 83 0.60 -8.70 16.45
N GLN A 84 0.52 -7.42 16.14
CA GLN A 84 -0.16 -6.41 16.94
C GLN A 84 -1.64 -6.29 16.57
N GLN A 85 -1.89 -6.28 15.27
CA GLN A 85 -3.24 -6.16 14.74
C GLN A 85 -3.34 -6.75 13.34
N ILE A 86 -4.54 -7.21 12.99
CA ILE A 86 -4.91 -7.62 11.63
C ILE A 86 -6.22 -6.91 11.29
N GLY A 87 -6.28 -6.28 10.12
CA GLY A 87 -7.47 -5.57 9.69
C GLY A 87 -7.41 -5.20 8.20
N THR A 88 -8.46 -4.56 7.71
CA THR A 88 -8.46 -3.91 6.41
C THR A 88 -7.53 -2.68 6.43
N PRO A 89 -7.07 -2.18 5.27
CA PRO A 89 -6.33 -0.92 5.22
C PRO A 89 -7.05 0.22 5.98
N GLU A 90 -8.35 0.36 5.79
CA GLU A 90 -9.17 1.34 6.48
C GLU A 90 -9.09 1.21 8.01
N GLU A 91 -9.20 -0.01 8.56
CA GLU A 91 -9.14 -0.27 10.00
C GLU A 91 -7.75 0.02 10.58
N ILE A 92 -6.69 -0.31 9.82
CA ILE A 92 -5.31 -0.12 10.27
C ILE A 92 -4.93 1.37 10.19
N PHE A 93 -5.23 2.05 9.08
CA PHE A 93 -4.83 3.44 8.90
C PHE A 93 -5.61 4.41 9.79
N LYS A 94 -6.84 4.10 10.17
CA LYS A 94 -7.60 4.84 11.20
C LYS A 94 -6.94 4.84 12.59
N LEU A 95 -5.91 4.03 12.84
CA LEU A 95 -5.13 4.12 14.06
C LEU A 95 -4.31 5.42 14.12
N GLY A 96 -4.10 6.11 12.97
CA GLY A 96 -3.52 7.44 12.89
C GLY A 96 -2.19 7.55 13.64
N THR A 97 -2.12 8.50 14.58
CA THR A 97 -0.92 8.76 15.41
C THR A 97 -0.41 7.54 16.16
N LYS A 98 -1.24 6.55 16.52
CA LYS A 98 -0.78 5.31 17.17
C LYS A 98 0.14 4.48 16.27
N LEU A 99 0.01 4.58 14.95
CA LEU A 99 0.96 3.96 14.02
C LEU A 99 2.29 4.71 14.04
N VAL A 100 2.24 6.04 14.08
CA VAL A 100 3.45 6.88 14.14
C VAL A 100 4.23 6.63 15.43
N GLU A 101 3.57 6.50 16.58
CA GLU A 101 4.19 6.14 17.87
C GLU A 101 4.93 4.79 17.80
N LYS A 102 4.51 3.90 16.92
CA LYS A 102 5.13 2.59 16.65
C LYS A 102 6.24 2.63 15.58
N GLY A 103 6.62 3.83 15.12
CA GLY A 103 7.64 4.01 14.09
C GLY A 103 7.16 3.70 12.67
N LEU A 104 5.86 3.58 12.47
CA LEU A 104 5.23 3.47 11.17
C LEU A 104 4.70 4.84 10.73
N ASP A 105 4.53 5.02 9.44
CA ASP A 105 3.91 6.23 8.92
C ASP A 105 2.40 5.99 8.67
N VAL A 106 1.66 7.04 8.34
CA VAL A 106 0.27 6.97 7.89
C VAL A 106 0.15 7.65 6.52
N PRO A 107 -0.80 7.22 5.68
CA PRO A 107 -1.04 7.86 4.39
C PRO A 107 -1.23 9.36 4.53
N PHE A 108 -0.80 10.12 3.51
CA PHE A 108 -0.89 11.59 3.52
C PHE A 108 -2.32 12.09 3.76
N ALA A 109 -3.31 11.42 3.18
CA ALA A 109 -4.71 11.75 3.35
C ALA A 109 -5.13 11.72 4.83
N GLU A 110 -4.75 10.68 5.56
CA GLU A 110 -5.03 10.57 7.00
C GLU A 110 -4.32 11.62 7.83
N LYS A 111 -3.04 11.92 7.53
CA LYS A 111 -2.32 13.01 8.20
C LYS A 111 -3.03 14.34 8.05
N LEU A 112 -3.48 14.65 6.83
CA LEU A 112 -4.17 15.90 6.57
C LEU A 112 -5.54 15.95 7.27
N ILE A 113 -6.30 14.88 7.22
CA ILE A 113 -7.58 14.76 7.93
C ILE A 113 -7.40 14.99 9.44
N GLU A 114 -6.37 14.40 10.03
CA GLU A 114 -6.08 14.57 11.46
C GLU A 114 -5.74 16.02 11.81
N VAL A 115 -4.88 16.67 11.02
CA VAL A 115 -4.55 18.09 11.20
C VAL A 115 -5.78 18.99 11.03
N LEU A 116 -6.66 18.71 10.10
CA LEU A 116 -7.91 19.47 9.90
C LEU A 116 -8.86 19.29 11.08
N ARG A 117 -8.96 18.06 11.62
CA ARG A 117 -9.74 17.75 12.82
C ARG A 117 -9.23 18.49 14.06
N GLU A 118 -7.91 18.52 14.26
CA GLU A 118 -7.28 19.29 15.36
C GLU A 118 -7.55 20.78 15.27
N LYS A 119 -7.71 21.30 14.04
CA LYS A 119 -8.09 22.70 13.79
C LYS A 119 -9.60 22.96 13.94
N GLY A 120 -10.37 21.97 14.38
CA GLY A 120 -11.81 22.10 14.61
C GLY A 120 -12.67 22.06 13.34
N MET A 121 -12.14 21.55 12.25
CA MET A 121 -12.93 21.33 11.03
C MET A 121 -13.71 20.03 11.12
N GLU A 122 -14.95 20.04 10.63
CA GLU A 122 -15.73 18.82 10.43
C GLU A 122 -15.12 18.03 9.26
N VAL A 123 -14.57 16.87 9.58
CA VAL A 123 -13.91 15.98 8.60
C VAL A 123 -14.63 14.63 8.57
N PRO A 124 -14.55 13.88 7.45
CA PRO A 124 -15.13 12.55 7.35
C PRO A 124 -14.58 11.61 8.43
N GLU A 125 -15.44 10.72 8.93
CA GLU A 125 -15.02 9.62 9.81
C GLU A 125 -14.50 8.41 9.01
N ALA A 126 -14.93 8.28 7.75
CA ALA A 126 -14.49 7.22 6.86
C ALA A 126 -13.07 7.49 6.38
N TYR A 127 -12.28 6.41 6.22
CA TYR A 127 -10.98 6.50 5.56
C TYR A 127 -11.15 7.03 4.12
N LEU A 128 -10.31 7.99 3.75
CA LEU A 128 -10.21 8.52 2.40
C LEU A 128 -8.81 8.23 1.86
N ASP A 129 -8.74 7.71 0.64
CA ASP A 129 -7.52 7.77 -0.14
C ASP A 129 -7.26 9.19 -0.68
N GLU A 130 -6.19 9.40 -1.42
CA GLU A 130 -5.85 10.73 -1.93
C GLU A 130 -6.93 11.28 -2.87
N GLU A 131 -7.53 10.43 -3.72
CA GLU A 131 -8.59 10.85 -4.65
C GLU A 131 -9.86 11.24 -3.87
N GLY A 132 -10.27 10.45 -2.92
CA GLY A 132 -11.42 10.73 -2.04
C GLY A 132 -11.21 11.98 -1.20
N LEU A 133 -9.97 12.21 -0.71
CA LEU A 133 -9.62 13.44 0.00
C LEU A 133 -9.76 14.67 -0.90
N VAL A 134 -9.25 14.62 -2.12
CA VAL A 134 -9.37 15.72 -3.10
C VAL A 134 -10.83 16.03 -3.41
N GLU A 135 -11.64 15.00 -3.66
CA GLU A 135 -13.06 15.16 -3.93
C GLU A 135 -13.81 15.77 -2.73
N TRP A 136 -13.52 15.30 -1.52
CA TRP A 136 -14.11 15.87 -0.31
C TRP A 136 -13.69 17.31 -0.09
N LEU A 137 -12.41 17.66 -0.25
CA LEU A 137 -11.93 19.05 -0.13
C LEU A 137 -12.62 19.97 -1.15
N TRP A 138 -12.74 19.50 -2.38
CA TRP A 138 -13.39 20.27 -3.44
C TRP A 138 -14.87 20.53 -3.12
N THR A 139 -15.60 19.50 -2.76
CA THR A 139 -17.05 19.60 -2.54
C THR A 139 -17.41 20.29 -1.22
N SER A 140 -16.63 20.07 -0.15
CA SER A 140 -16.99 20.51 1.19
C SER A 140 -16.40 21.87 1.58
N ILE A 141 -15.25 22.25 1.01
CA ILE A 141 -14.51 23.45 1.40
C ILE A 141 -14.43 24.48 0.28
N LEU A 142 -14.13 24.07 -0.96
CA LEU A 142 -13.84 25.00 -2.04
C LEU A 142 -15.09 25.43 -2.84
N THR A 143 -16.23 24.77 -2.65
CA THR A 143 -17.50 25.11 -3.30
C THR A 143 -18.48 25.87 -2.38
N LYS A 144 -18.07 26.21 -1.16
CA LYS A 144 -18.75 27.13 -0.25
C LYS A 144 -18.16 28.53 -0.43
#